data_238838bc4b06c75216ba4c13fec4a71d
#
_entry.id   238838bc4b06c75216ba4c13fec4a71d
#
_cell.length_a   1.000
_cell.length_b   1.000
_cell.length_c   1.000
_cell.angle_alpha   90.00
_cell.angle_beta   90.00
_cell.angle_gamma   90.00
#
_symmetry.space_group_name_H-M   'P 1'
#
loop_
_entity.id
_entity.type
_entity.pdbx_description
1 polymer ?
#
loop_
_entity_poly.entity_id
_entity_poly.type
_entity_poly.pdbx_seq_one_letter_code
_entity_poly.pdbx_strand_id
1 'polypeptide(L)'
;MMTLDQIIKKDNNFYIFSPEHESHIKTALSMFEENILFGQGSKMFRKLCSNPKFEHIVTMDRKVMRSLEARQQDIYSNGCSTHPHHIYVQILSENGLVGFLFFLLLVGYLIRKVFYCIANNQYLINNNSFPVFIIASSLLIIFNPLLPNNNIFNNWISCVIYFKLALLISIIEKNKNNKSSLFSI
;
A
#
# COMPACT_ATOMS: atom_id res chain seq x y z
N MET A 1 16.27 0.45 1.52
CA MET A 1 16.45 -0.10 2.88
C MET A 1 17.01 1.01 3.73
N MET A 2 16.24 1.51 4.70
CA MET A 2 16.72 2.58 5.60
C MET A 2 17.87 2.04 6.44
N THR A 3 18.97 2.77 6.54
CA THR A 3 20.03 2.47 7.48
C THR A 3 19.58 2.85 8.90
N LEU A 4 20.06 2.12 9.92
CA LEU A 4 19.77 2.38 11.33
C LEU A 4 20.01 3.85 11.75
N ASP A 5 20.94 4.55 11.09
CA ASP A 5 21.24 5.97 11.33
C ASP A 5 20.14 6.92 10.88
N GLN A 6 19.24 6.50 9.98
CA GLN A 6 18.06 7.28 9.55
C GLN A 6 16.92 7.22 10.56
N ILE A 7 16.96 6.27 11.49
CA ILE A 7 15.99 6.09 12.56
C ILE A 7 16.37 6.94 13.79
N ILE A 8 17.62 7.41 13.88
CA ILE A 8 18.16 8.08 15.05
C ILE A 8 18.10 9.59 14.87
N LYS A 9 17.12 10.19 15.52
CA LYS A 9 17.14 11.45 16.26
C LYS A 9 17.55 12.71 15.51
N LYS A 10 16.56 13.52 15.14
CA LYS A 10 16.66 14.95 15.21
C LYS A 10 15.37 15.54 15.76
N ASP A 11 15.50 16.42 16.75
CA ASP A 11 14.42 17.18 17.40
C ASP A 11 13.33 16.37 18.12
N ASN A 12 13.69 15.33 18.87
CA ASN A 12 12.76 14.47 19.62
C ASN A 12 11.61 13.83 18.80
N ASN A 13 11.63 13.94 17.49
CA ASN A 13 10.66 13.29 16.63
C ASN A 13 11.15 11.91 16.19
N PHE A 14 10.37 10.89 16.51
CA PHE A 14 10.61 9.53 16.03
C PHE A 14 9.96 9.39 14.65
N TYR A 15 10.77 9.21 13.62
CA TYR A 15 10.30 8.95 12.25
C TYR A 15 10.29 7.46 11.98
N ILE A 16 9.13 6.92 11.60
CA ILE A 16 9.00 5.52 11.16
C ILE A 16 9.46 5.38 9.71
N PHE A 17 9.20 6.40 8.90
CA PHE A 17 9.60 6.50 7.49
C PHE A 17 10.61 7.64 7.31
N SER A 18 11.16 7.78 6.10
CA SER A 18 11.97 8.96 5.80
C SER A 18 11.14 10.24 5.97
N PRO A 19 11.76 11.37 6.32
CA PRO A 19 11.04 12.64 6.49
C PRO A 19 10.19 13.02 5.26
N GLU A 20 10.66 12.69 4.05
CA GLU A 20 9.90 12.90 2.81
C GLU A 20 8.63 12.07 2.77
N HIS A 21 8.71 10.77 3.07
CA HIS A 21 7.53 9.91 3.10
C HIS A 21 6.54 10.34 4.19
N GLU A 22 7.04 10.79 5.35
CA GLU A 22 6.16 11.31 6.39
C GLU A 22 5.46 12.61 5.97
N SER A 23 6.15 13.51 5.26
CA SER A 23 5.51 14.71 4.73
C SER A 23 4.38 14.36 3.73
N HIS A 24 4.60 13.37 2.86
CA HIS A 24 3.55 12.89 1.94
C HIS A 24 2.37 12.28 2.68
N ILE A 25 2.63 11.50 3.74
CA ILE A 25 1.59 10.90 4.57
C ILE A 25 0.78 11.98 5.30
N LYS A 26 1.46 12.97 5.90
CA LYS A 26 0.78 14.09 6.60
C LYS A 26 -0.08 14.91 5.64
N THR A 27 0.43 15.24 4.46
CA THR A 27 -0.34 15.91 3.41
C THR A 27 -1.60 15.11 3.03
N ALA A 28 -1.45 13.80 2.83
CA ALA A 28 -2.58 12.94 2.50
C ALA A 28 -3.61 12.84 3.64
N LEU A 29 -3.17 12.80 4.90
CA LEU A 29 -4.07 12.80 6.06
C LEU A 29 -4.84 14.12 6.18
N SER A 30 -4.21 15.27 5.95
CA SER A 30 -4.92 16.57 5.92
C SER A 30 -5.98 16.61 4.82
N MET A 31 -5.70 15.99 3.67
CA MET A 31 -6.69 15.83 2.60
C MET A 31 -7.86 14.94 3.02
N PHE A 32 -7.60 13.87 3.77
CA PHE A 32 -8.63 12.99 4.33
C PHE A 32 -9.50 13.71 5.36
N GLU A 33 -8.90 14.47 6.28
CA GLU A 33 -9.61 15.23 7.30
C GLU A 33 -10.61 16.23 6.72
N GLU A 34 -10.33 16.80 5.56
CA GLU A 34 -11.24 17.71 4.87
C GLU A 34 -12.50 17.02 4.31
N ASN A 35 -12.37 15.76 3.88
CA ASN A 35 -13.51 15.00 3.37
C ASN A 35 -13.42 13.53 3.80
N ILE A 36 -13.79 13.27 5.05
CA ILE A 36 -13.63 11.97 5.71
C ILE A 36 -14.42 10.86 5.00
N LEU A 37 -15.63 11.13 4.54
CA LEU A 37 -16.51 10.08 4.01
C LEU A 37 -16.09 9.60 2.61
N PHE A 38 -15.86 10.52 1.69
CA PHE A 38 -15.64 10.20 0.28
C PHE A 38 -14.25 10.55 -0.24
N GLY A 39 -13.41 11.20 0.58
CA GLY A 39 -12.09 11.67 0.18
C GLY A 39 -12.15 12.78 -0.87
N GLN A 40 -10.98 13.05 -1.48
CA GLN A 40 -10.84 14.13 -2.46
C GLN A 40 -11.08 13.69 -3.91
N GLY A 41 -11.32 12.40 -4.12
CA GLY A 41 -11.42 11.78 -5.45
C GLY A 41 -10.14 11.05 -5.88
N SER A 42 -10.32 10.00 -6.68
CA SER A 42 -9.20 9.18 -7.16
C SER A 42 -8.20 10.00 -7.98
N LYS A 43 -6.91 9.81 -7.75
CA LYS A 43 -5.79 10.52 -8.41
C LYS A 43 -5.73 12.03 -8.10
N MET A 44 -6.46 12.52 -7.10
CA MET A 44 -6.47 13.93 -6.74
C MET A 44 -5.29 14.33 -5.86
N PHE A 45 -4.63 13.39 -5.16
CA PHE A 45 -3.45 13.70 -4.35
C PHE A 45 -2.44 14.57 -5.09
N ARG A 46 -1.96 14.14 -6.25
CA ARG A 46 -0.98 14.87 -7.08
C ARG A 46 -1.42 16.26 -7.56
N LYS A 47 -2.73 16.56 -7.50
CA LYS A 47 -3.25 17.85 -7.93
C LYS A 47 -3.46 18.80 -6.76
N LEU A 48 -3.72 18.26 -5.58
CA LEU A 48 -4.09 19.03 -4.40
C LEU A 48 -2.97 19.13 -3.36
N CYS A 49 -1.95 18.26 -3.42
CA CYS A 49 -0.89 18.21 -2.43
C CYS A 49 -0.06 19.50 -2.31
N SER A 50 0.04 20.29 -3.39
CA SER A 50 0.71 21.59 -3.39
C SER A 50 -0.21 22.76 -2.97
N ASN A 51 -1.48 22.48 -2.63
CA ASN A 51 -2.35 23.51 -2.10
C ASN A 51 -1.88 23.89 -0.68
N PRO A 52 -1.70 25.17 -0.36
CA PRO A 52 -1.27 25.63 0.97
C PRO A 52 -2.11 25.09 2.13
N LYS A 53 -3.35 24.68 1.86
CA LYS A 53 -4.25 24.07 2.85
C LYS A 53 -3.77 22.69 3.31
N PHE A 54 -3.11 21.93 2.44
CA PHE A 54 -2.72 20.54 2.67
C PHE A 54 -1.20 20.35 2.76
N GLU A 55 -0.44 21.36 2.33
CA GLU A 55 1.01 21.28 2.24
C GLU A 55 1.66 21.11 3.60
N HIS A 56 2.52 20.09 3.72
CA HIS A 56 3.36 19.88 4.91
C HIS A 56 4.82 19.99 4.52
N ILE A 57 5.41 21.14 4.85
CA ILE A 57 6.82 21.42 4.57
C ILE A 57 7.68 20.77 5.67
N VAL A 58 8.57 19.89 5.25
CA VAL A 58 9.62 19.33 6.12
C VAL A 58 10.97 19.88 5.69
N THR A 59 11.64 20.58 6.59
CA THR A 59 13.01 21.05 6.37
C THR A 59 13.98 19.95 6.80
N MET A 60 14.80 19.47 5.88
CA MET A 60 15.89 18.55 6.22
C MET A 60 17.11 19.35 6.63
N ASP A 61 17.66 19.04 7.82
CA ASP A 61 18.86 19.72 8.30
C ASP A 61 20.10 19.31 7.49
N ARG A 62 20.86 20.32 7.12
CA ARG A 62 22.11 20.25 6.36
C ARG A 62 23.16 19.26 6.91
N LYS A 63 23.15 18.95 8.21
CA LYS A 63 24.15 18.08 8.84
C LYS A 63 24.03 16.61 8.46
N VAL A 64 22.82 16.12 8.19
CA VAL A 64 22.57 14.73 7.76
C VAL A 64 22.98 14.53 6.30
N MET A 65 22.94 15.58 5.50
CA MET A 65 23.25 15.54 4.07
C MET A 65 24.72 15.74 3.71
N ARG A 66 25.58 16.14 4.65
CA ARG A 66 27.02 16.28 4.38
C ARG A 66 27.74 14.98 4.04
N SER A 67 27.17 13.84 4.37
CA SER A 67 27.68 12.51 3.98
C SER A 67 27.30 12.09 2.56
N LEU A 68 26.41 12.82 1.91
CA LEU A 68 25.95 12.55 0.56
C LEU A 68 26.22 13.78 -0.30
N GLU A 69 27.43 14.02 -0.71
CA GLU A 69 27.93 15.02 -1.71
C GLU A 69 26.88 15.91 -2.43
N ALA A 70 25.81 16.28 -1.76
CA ALA A 70 24.71 17.04 -2.32
C ALA A 70 24.97 18.54 -2.15
N ARG A 71 24.98 19.23 -3.28
CA ARG A 71 25.10 20.67 -3.44
C ARG A 71 24.25 21.43 -2.43
N GLN A 72 24.76 22.60 -2.04
CA GLN A 72 24.30 23.63 -1.09
C GLN A 72 22.84 24.13 -1.22
N GLN A 73 21.88 23.29 -1.61
CA GLN A 73 20.46 23.64 -1.62
C GLN A 73 19.77 23.04 -0.41
N ASP A 74 19.04 23.88 0.34
CA ASP A 74 18.14 23.42 1.38
C ASP A 74 17.08 22.55 0.67
N ILE A 75 17.06 21.25 0.94
CA ILE A 75 16.09 20.34 0.36
C ILE A 75 14.84 20.47 1.20
N TYR A 76 13.85 21.12 0.62
CA TYR A 76 12.51 21.20 1.17
C TYR A 76 11.67 20.09 0.52
N SER A 77 11.05 19.25 1.34
CA SER A 77 9.93 18.44 0.90
C SER A 77 8.65 19.15 1.31
N ASN A 78 7.83 19.49 0.34
CA ASN A 78 6.53 20.12 0.58
C ASN A 78 5.40 19.10 0.74
N GLY A 79 5.72 17.83 0.93
CA GLY A 79 4.73 16.78 1.06
C GLY A 79 4.01 16.42 -0.24
N CYS A 80 4.43 16.98 -1.38
CA CYS A 80 3.80 16.75 -2.67
C CYS A 80 4.59 15.79 -3.54
N SER A 81 3.90 14.81 -4.11
CA SER A 81 4.43 13.87 -5.09
C SER A 81 3.30 13.32 -5.96
N THR A 82 3.58 12.33 -6.78
CA THR A 82 2.54 11.67 -7.60
C THR A 82 1.51 10.88 -6.78
N HIS A 83 1.87 10.47 -5.57
CA HIS A 83 1.04 9.71 -4.62
C HIS A 83 1.73 9.68 -3.24
N PRO A 84 1.04 9.38 -2.14
CA PRO A 84 1.61 9.45 -0.79
C PRO A 84 2.55 8.30 -0.42
N HIS A 85 2.92 7.43 -1.36
CA HIS A 85 3.77 6.24 -1.16
C HIS A 85 3.28 5.26 -0.09
N HIS A 86 2.00 5.32 0.26
CA HIS A 86 1.36 4.44 1.24
C HIS A 86 -0.08 4.15 0.82
N ILE A 87 -0.36 2.91 0.44
CA ILE A 87 -1.61 2.50 -0.21
C ILE A 87 -2.86 2.79 0.65
N TYR A 88 -2.78 2.52 1.96
CA TYR A 88 -3.91 2.73 2.89
C TYR A 88 -4.21 4.21 3.05
N VAL A 89 -3.18 5.03 3.21
CA VAL A 89 -3.31 6.48 3.32
C VAL A 89 -3.79 7.09 2.01
N GLN A 90 -3.34 6.55 0.86
CA GLN A 90 -3.83 6.96 -0.45
C GLN A 90 -5.32 6.70 -0.60
N ILE A 91 -5.80 5.51 -0.23
CA ILE A 91 -7.22 5.18 -0.31
C ILE A 91 -8.04 6.06 0.63
N LEU A 92 -7.56 6.32 1.84
CA LEU A 92 -8.22 7.21 2.79
C LEU A 92 -8.33 8.64 2.24
N SER A 93 -7.24 9.22 1.74
CA SER A 93 -7.23 10.59 1.24
C SER A 93 -8.04 10.79 -0.04
N GLU A 94 -8.02 9.80 -0.94
CA GLU A 94 -8.65 9.90 -2.25
C GLU A 94 -10.07 9.34 -2.30
N ASN A 95 -10.39 8.26 -1.55
CA ASN A 95 -11.70 7.60 -1.56
C ASN A 95 -12.44 7.65 -0.22
N GLY A 96 -11.84 8.25 0.80
CA GLY A 96 -12.43 8.41 2.11
C GLY A 96 -12.65 7.09 2.86
N LEU A 97 -13.40 7.18 3.95
CA LEU A 97 -13.71 6.04 4.81
C LEU A 97 -14.55 4.98 4.08
N VAL A 98 -15.47 5.41 3.22
CA VAL A 98 -16.32 4.49 2.45
C VAL A 98 -15.46 3.61 1.53
N GLY A 99 -14.59 4.20 0.71
CA GLY A 99 -13.68 3.45 -0.16
C GLY A 99 -12.70 2.59 0.60
N PHE A 100 -12.22 3.08 1.74
CA PHE A 100 -11.32 2.33 2.62
C PHE A 100 -11.98 1.09 3.22
N LEU A 101 -13.23 1.17 3.67
CA LEU A 101 -13.98 0.02 4.18
C LEU A 101 -14.20 -1.03 3.11
N PHE A 102 -14.59 -0.64 1.89
CA PHE A 102 -14.68 -1.57 0.76
C PHE A 102 -13.34 -2.27 0.48
N PHE A 103 -12.25 -1.53 0.52
CA PHE A 103 -10.92 -2.10 0.35
C PHE A 103 -10.58 -3.11 1.44
N LEU A 104 -10.84 -2.81 2.72
CA LEU A 104 -10.62 -3.73 3.83
C LEU A 104 -11.48 -4.99 3.72
N LEU A 105 -12.74 -4.87 3.30
CA LEU A 105 -13.62 -6.02 3.06
C LEU A 105 -13.06 -6.92 1.94
N LEU A 106 -12.56 -6.34 0.85
CA LEU A 106 -11.92 -7.10 -0.23
C LEU A 106 -10.68 -7.85 0.27
N VAL A 107 -9.78 -7.15 0.98
CA VAL A 107 -8.56 -7.76 1.53
C VAL A 107 -8.91 -8.87 2.53
N GLY A 108 -9.87 -8.62 3.43
CA GLY A 108 -10.35 -9.62 4.39
C GLY A 108 -10.95 -10.85 3.72
N TYR A 109 -11.76 -10.65 2.67
CA TYR A 109 -12.28 -11.75 1.85
C TYR A 109 -11.17 -12.60 1.23
N LEU A 110 -10.15 -11.97 0.66
CA LEU A 110 -9.01 -12.66 0.04
C LEU A 110 -8.20 -13.45 1.07
N ILE A 111 -7.90 -12.82 2.22
CA ILE A 111 -7.21 -13.48 3.33
C ILE A 111 -8.00 -14.72 3.77
N ARG A 112 -9.32 -14.57 4.00
CA ARG A 112 -10.19 -15.71 4.38
C ARG A 112 -10.15 -16.84 3.33
N LYS A 113 -10.20 -16.51 2.04
CA LYS A 113 -10.12 -17.50 0.95
C LYS A 113 -8.79 -18.25 0.96
N VAL A 114 -7.67 -17.55 1.11
CA VAL A 114 -6.34 -18.16 1.18
C VAL A 114 -6.21 -19.06 2.42
N PHE A 115 -6.63 -18.58 3.60
CA PHE A 115 -6.62 -19.38 4.82
C PHE A 115 -7.48 -20.64 4.71
N TYR A 116 -8.68 -20.51 4.15
CA TYR A 116 -9.55 -21.66 3.91
C TYR A 116 -8.88 -22.71 3.03
N CYS A 117 -8.19 -22.28 1.99
CA CYS A 117 -7.42 -23.16 1.12
C CYS A 117 -6.30 -23.88 1.85
N ILE A 118 -5.54 -23.16 2.66
CA ILE A 118 -4.42 -23.74 3.43
C ILE A 118 -4.91 -24.71 4.50
N ALA A 119 -5.94 -24.33 5.26
CA ALA A 119 -6.47 -25.12 6.38
C ALA A 119 -7.09 -26.47 5.94
N ASN A 120 -7.68 -26.54 4.77
CA ASN A 120 -8.30 -27.79 4.29
C ASN A 120 -7.31 -28.82 3.72
N ASN A 121 -6.02 -28.65 3.92
CA ASN A 121 -4.90 -29.60 3.64
C ASN A 121 -4.90 -30.20 2.21
N GLN A 122 -5.83 -29.84 1.36
CA GLN A 122 -6.02 -30.42 0.04
C GLN A 122 -5.04 -29.93 -1.01
N TYR A 123 -4.35 -28.82 -0.66
CA TYR A 123 -3.39 -28.14 -1.53
C TYR A 123 -1.96 -28.64 -1.33
N LEU A 124 -1.63 -29.19 -0.17
CA LEU A 124 -0.29 -29.72 0.13
C LEU A 124 -0.02 -31.05 -0.59
N ILE A 125 -1.07 -31.78 -0.95
CA ILE A 125 -0.97 -33.13 -1.58
C ILE A 125 -0.99 -33.05 -3.11
N ASN A 126 -1.56 -32.00 -3.69
CA ASN A 126 -1.58 -31.80 -5.14
C ASN A 126 -0.58 -30.70 -5.54
N ASN A 127 0.18 -30.91 -6.61
CA ASN A 127 1.18 -29.99 -7.19
C ASN A 127 0.70 -28.56 -7.52
N ASN A 128 -0.55 -28.22 -7.22
CA ASN A 128 -1.19 -26.91 -7.49
C ASN A 128 -1.10 -25.91 -6.33
N SER A 129 -0.48 -26.26 -5.19
CA SER A 129 -0.33 -25.34 -4.04
C SER A 129 0.71 -24.25 -4.30
N PHE A 130 1.75 -24.58 -5.03
CA PHE A 130 2.87 -23.67 -5.30
C PHE A 130 2.45 -22.34 -5.97
N PRO A 131 1.62 -22.34 -7.05
CA PRO A 131 1.14 -21.09 -7.64
C PRO A 131 0.31 -20.23 -6.68
N VAL A 132 -0.51 -20.85 -5.83
CA VAL A 132 -1.32 -20.13 -4.83
C VAL A 132 -0.41 -19.41 -3.84
N PHE A 133 0.61 -20.08 -3.31
CA PHE A 133 1.57 -19.48 -2.39
C PHE A 133 2.33 -18.31 -3.02
N ILE A 134 2.81 -18.45 -4.25
CA ILE A 134 3.54 -17.39 -4.95
C ILE A 134 2.64 -16.16 -5.13
N ILE A 135 1.42 -16.36 -5.63
CA ILE A 135 0.50 -15.26 -5.88
C ILE A 135 0.08 -14.59 -4.57
N ALA A 136 -0.27 -15.39 -3.55
CA ALA A 136 -0.65 -14.87 -2.24
C ALA A 136 0.49 -14.09 -1.59
N SER A 137 1.72 -14.62 -1.59
CA SER A 137 2.90 -13.93 -1.06
C SER A 137 3.18 -12.62 -1.80
N SER A 138 3.05 -12.60 -3.12
CA SER A 138 3.23 -11.37 -3.91
C SER A 138 2.19 -10.30 -3.60
N LEU A 139 0.94 -10.69 -3.31
CA LEU A 139 -0.11 -9.78 -2.88
C LEU A 139 0.12 -9.27 -1.45
N LEU A 140 0.59 -10.13 -0.54
CA LEU A 140 0.95 -9.73 0.82
C LEU A 140 2.07 -8.67 0.84
N ILE A 141 3.05 -8.78 -0.06
CA ILE A 141 4.10 -7.77 -0.19
C ILE A 141 3.51 -6.44 -0.69
N ILE A 142 2.63 -6.48 -1.70
CA ILE A 142 2.00 -5.27 -2.26
C ILE A 142 1.11 -4.58 -1.21
N PHE A 143 0.37 -5.34 -0.42
CA PHE A 143 -0.53 -4.81 0.61
C PHE A 143 0.10 -4.71 2.00
N ASN A 144 1.44 -4.78 2.10
CA ASN A 144 2.10 -4.63 3.39
C ASN A 144 2.00 -3.17 3.89
N PRO A 145 1.40 -2.93 5.09
CA PRO A 145 1.23 -1.57 5.60
C PRO A 145 2.54 -0.93 6.12
N LEU A 146 3.61 -1.70 6.28
CA LEU A 146 4.89 -1.22 6.81
C LEU A 146 5.89 -0.82 5.73
N LEU A 147 5.56 -1.06 4.47
CA LEU A 147 6.45 -0.75 3.35
C LEU A 147 5.88 0.39 2.51
N PRO A 148 6.74 1.31 2.05
CA PRO A 148 6.33 2.28 1.03
C PRO A 148 5.83 1.54 -0.21
N ASN A 149 4.67 1.93 -0.69
CA ASN A 149 3.97 1.25 -1.78
C ASN A 149 3.83 2.14 -3.01
N ASN A 150 3.67 1.49 -4.16
CA ASN A 150 3.36 2.16 -5.41
C ASN A 150 1.92 2.67 -5.44
N ASN A 151 1.65 3.57 -6.39
CA ASN A 151 0.32 4.13 -6.61
C ASN A 151 -0.67 3.05 -7.07
N ILE A 152 -1.64 2.69 -6.21
CA ILE A 152 -2.67 1.69 -6.52
C ILE A 152 -3.57 2.11 -7.69
N PHE A 153 -3.74 3.41 -7.93
CA PHE A 153 -4.54 3.95 -9.04
C PHE A 153 -3.73 4.15 -10.33
N ASN A 154 -2.47 3.71 -10.36
CA ASN A 154 -1.71 3.64 -11.60
C ASN A 154 -2.24 2.49 -12.45
N ASN A 155 -2.56 2.75 -13.71
CA ASN A 155 -3.18 1.78 -14.62
C ASN A 155 -2.39 0.48 -14.75
N TRP A 156 -1.06 0.56 -14.86
CA TRP A 156 -0.20 -0.62 -14.97
C TRP A 156 -0.16 -1.44 -13.67
N ILE A 157 0.00 -0.75 -12.54
CA ILE A 157 0.02 -1.39 -11.22
C ILE A 157 -1.33 -2.06 -10.93
N SER A 158 -2.44 -1.36 -11.20
CA SER A 158 -3.80 -1.90 -11.06
C SER A 158 -3.99 -3.14 -11.91
N CYS A 159 -3.57 -3.11 -13.18
CA CYS A 159 -3.68 -4.25 -14.09
C CYS A 159 -2.95 -5.49 -13.53
N VAL A 160 -1.72 -5.33 -13.05
CA VAL A 160 -0.94 -6.42 -12.45
C VAL A 160 -1.61 -6.96 -11.18
N ILE A 161 -2.15 -6.07 -10.31
CA ILE A 161 -2.84 -6.47 -9.09
C ILE A 161 -4.11 -7.26 -9.44
N TYR A 162 -4.98 -6.73 -10.31
CA TYR A 162 -6.24 -7.39 -10.67
C TYR A 162 -6.00 -8.71 -11.41
N PHE A 163 -4.98 -8.80 -12.25
CA PHE A 163 -4.60 -10.05 -12.89
C PHE A 163 -4.20 -11.12 -11.87
N LYS A 164 -3.37 -10.77 -10.88
CA LYS A 164 -3.01 -11.69 -9.78
C LYS A 164 -4.22 -12.12 -8.96
N LEU A 165 -5.13 -11.19 -8.66
CA LEU A 165 -6.37 -11.47 -7.93
C LEU A 165 -7.26 -12.45 -8.71
N ALA A 166 -7.44 -12.21 -10.01
CA ALA A 166 -8.23 -13.08 -10.87
C ALA A 166 -7.64 -14.49 -10.95
N LEU A 167 -6.32 -14.62 -11.12
CA LEU A 167 -5.63 -15.91 -11.11
C LEU A 167 -5.82 -16.63 -9.78
N LEU A 168 -5.63 -15.94 -8.66
CA LEU A 168 -5.76 -16.52 -7.33
C LEU A 168 -7.17 -17.09 -7.13
N ILE A 169 -8.20 -16.30 -7.42
CA ILE A 169 -9.61 -16.72 -7.30
C ILE A 169 -9.91 -17.91 -8.22
N SER A 170 -9.45 -17.85 -9.48
CA SER A 170 -9.68 -18.92 -10.47
C SER A 170 -9.08 -20.26 -10.01
N ILE A 171 -7.85 -20.26 -9.50
CA ILE A 171 -7.20 -21.47 -9.00
C ILE A 171 -7.96 -22.02 -7.78
N ILE A 172 -8.39 -21.15 -6.87
CA ILE A 172 -9.14 -21.53 -5.67
C ILE A 172 -10.48 -22.18 -6.04
N GLU A 173 -11.25 -21.57 -6.95
CA GLU A 173 -12.56 -22.08 -7.36
C GLU A 173 -12.45 -23.39 -8.18
N LYS A 174 -11.48 -23.49 -9.08
CA LYS A 174 -11.24 -24.73 -9.84
C LYS A 174 -11.00 -25.92 -8.92
N ASN A 175 -10.23 -25.75 -7.88
CA ASN A 175 -9.90 -26.82 -6.94
C ASN A 175 -11.13 -27.19 -6.07
N LYS A 176 -12.01 -26.26 -5.74
CA LYS A 176 -13.27 -26.53 -5.05
C LYS A 176 -14.20 -27.41 -5.89
N ASN A 177 -14.33 -27.13 -7.19
CA ASN A 177 -15.21 -27.87 -8.09
C ASN A 177 -14.70 -29.30 -8.34
N ASN A 178 -13.41 -29.52 -8.45
CA ASN A 178 -12.84 -30.87 -8.58
C ASN A 178 -13.13 -31.77 -7.37
N LYS A 179 -13.33 -31.18 -6.18
CA LYS A 179 -13.71 -31.94 -4.98
C LYS A 179 -15.18 -32.38 -5.02
N SER A 180 -16.07 -31.50 -5.45
CA SER A 180 -17.51 -31.84 -5.51
C SER A 180 -17.78 -32.99 -6.48
N SER A 181 -17.03 -33.09 -7.57
CA SER A 181 -17.13 -34.17 -8.55
C SER A 181 -16.59 -35.52 -8.04
N LEU A 182 -15.64 -35.53 -7.12
CA LEU A 182 -15.09 -36.76 -6.52
C LEU A 182 -16.00 -37.39 -5.44
N PHE A 183 -16.91 -36.59 -4.85
CA PHE A 183 -17.87 -37.06 -3.83
C PHE A 183 -19.27 -37.33 -4.39
N SER A 184 -19.49 -37.15 -5.69
CA SER A 184 -20.75 -37.43 -6.38
C SER A 184 -20.77 -38.77 -7.12
N ILE A 185 -19.78 -39.65 -6.90
CA ILE A 185 -19.69 -41.06 -7.31
C ILE A 185 -19.82 -41.91 -6.07
#